data_e8f5039cedd4f7ed74e4aaedc9161b0f
#
_entry.id   e8f5039cedd4f7ed74e4aaedc9161b0f
#
_cell.length_a   1.000
_cell.length_b   1.000
_cell.length_c   1.000
_cell.angle_alpha   90.00
_cell.angle_beta   90.00
_cell.angle_gamma   90.00
#
_symmetry.space_group_name_H-M   'P 1'
#
loop_
_entity.id
_entity.type
_entity.pdbx_description
1 polymer ?
#
loop_
_entity_poly.entity_id
_entity_poly.type
_entity_poly.pdbx_seq_one_letter_code
_entity_poly.pdbx_strand_id
1 'polypeptide(L)'
;MSRFRAMWQASLNATKKALTWSAEDLMPPTERHIFTFNSKEEVKKWHLYSDSEYGGLSSASLEIMDAGKGLKGVFSGNLSLDVIPGSKWNISRSGFCGMRSRKFNGFIDLEPFDTVAMKIKGDGRCYISTIYTENWVNSPGQEEDNSWQAFVFVPKDNWYIAKIPLVQYLPTWRGSVIDAEMEMNPSRVVGMSLSVNAEGGMPGARTGPGDFKIEIDWIKGLRTQ
;
A
#
# COMPACT_ATOMS: atom_id res chain seq x y z
N MET A 1 -36.89 -21.31 7.07
CA MET A 1 -37.13 -20.33 8.15
C MET A 1 -37.99 -19.19 7.59
N SER A 2 -39.07 -18.80 8.28
CA SER A 2 -40.00 -17.79 7.75
C SER A 2 -39.30 -16.40 7.75
N ARG A 3 -39.55 -15.60 6.71
CA ARG A 3 -39.06 -14.20 6.57
C ARG A 3 -39.37 -13.37 7.83
N PHE A 4 -40.48 -13.66 8.49
CA PHE A 4 -40.89 -13.01 9.73
C PHE A 4 -39.92 -13.24 10.88
N ARG A 5 -39.40 -14.47 11.03
CA ARG A 5 -38.40 -14.81 12.07
C ARG A 5 -37.07 -14.08 11.85
N ALA A 6 -36.64 -13.95 10.59
CA ALA A 6 -35.40 -13.20 10.24
C ALA A 6 -35.55 -11.69 10.51
N MET A 7 -36.69 -11.11 10.16
CA MET A 7 -36.99 -9.69 10.46
C MET A 7 -37.09 -9.42 11.96
N TRP A 8 -37.69 -10.32 12.72
CA TRP A 8 -37.80 -10.19 14.17
C TRP A 8 -36.43 -10.30 14.84
N GLN A 9 -35.59 -11.23 14.39
CA GLN A 9 -34.22 -11.39 14.87
C GLN A 9 -33.35 -10.16 14.55
N ALA A 10 -33.49 -9.61 13.34
CA ALA A 10 -32.79 -8.39 12.93
C ALA A 10 -33.22 -7.17 13.78
N SER A 11 -34.54 -7.05 14.06
CA SER A 11 -35.08 -6.01 14.91
C SER A 11 -34.59 -6.12 16.36
N LEU A 12 -34.58 -7.33 16.93
CA LEU A 12 -34.03 -7.60 18.26
C LEU A 12 -32.53 -7.30 18.36
N ASN A 13 -31.75 -7.64 17.31
CA ASN A 13 -30.32 -7.34 17.27
C ASN A 13 -30.06 -5.83 17.16
N ALA A 14 -30.88 -5.11 16.38
CA ALA A 14 -30.81 -3.65 16.29
C ALA A 14 -31.15 -2.98 17.62
N THR A 15 -32.20 -3.47 18.29
CA THR A 15 -32.59 -2.96 19.62
C THR A 15 -31.55 -3.26 20.69
N LYS A 16 -30.97 -4.48 20.70
CA LYS A 16 -29.85 -4.81 21.58
C LYS A 16 -28.64 -3.91 21.34
N LYS A 17 -28.28 -3.67 20.08
CA LYS A 17 -27.17 -2.78 19.70
C LYS A 17 -27.44 -1.35 20.16
N ALA A 18 -28.66 -0.84 20.03
CA ALA A 18 -29.05 0.47 20.51
C ALA A 18 -29.04 0.60 22.04
N LEU A 19 -29.37 -0.48 22.77
CA LEU A 19 -29.37 -0.52 24.24
C LEU A 19 -27.95 -0.71 24.85
N THR A 20 -27.03 -1.31 24.09
CA THR A 20 -25.62 -1.48 24.50
C THR A 20 -24.71 -0.37 23.97
N TRP A 21 -25.30 0.67 23.39
CA TRP A 21 -24.56 1.78 22.80
C TRP A 21 -23.82 2.55 23.92
N SER A 22 -22.51 2.64 23.80
CA SER A 22 -21.66 3.42 24.68
C SER A 22 -21.16 4.68 23.96
N ALA A 23 -20.78 5.73 24.72
CA ALA A 23 -20.15 6.91 24.14
C ALA A 23 -18.82 6.57 23.41
N GLU A 24 -18.22 5.43 23.72
CA GLU A 24 -17.03 4.90 23.04
C GLU A 24 -17.32 4.46 21.61
N ASP A 25 -18.58 4.05 21.31
CA ASP A 25 -19.01 3.70 19.94
C ASP A 25 -19.08 4.92 19.01
N LEU A 26 -19.06 6.13 19.57
CA LEU A 26 -18.98 7.38 18.83
C LEU A 26 -17.56 7.78 18.44
N MET A 27 -16.58 7.23 19.16
CA MET A 27 -15.18 7.55 18.85
C MET A 27 -14.69 6.68 17.71
N PRO A 28 -14.17 7.27 16.62
CA PRO A 28 -13.55 6.50 15.55
C PRO A 28 -12.45 5.61 16.16
N PRO A 29 -12.26 4.40 15.63
CA PRO A 29 -11.22 3.50 16.11
C PRO A 29 -9.85 4.18 16.02
N THR A 30 -8.96 3.89 16.99
CA THR A 30 -7.60 4.44 16.99
C THR A 30 -6.72 3.81 15.93
N GLU A 31 -7.08 2.61 15.44
CA GLU A 31 -6.39 1.91 14.36
C GLU A 31 -7.36 1.09 13.51
N ARG A 32 -6.98 0.88 12.25
CA ARG A 32 -7.69 0.01 11.31
C ARG A 32 -6.69 -0.78 10.48
N HIS A 33 -6.83 -2.11 10.46
CA HIS A 33 -6.07 -2.94 9.52
C HIS A 33 -6.54 -2.70 8.08
N ILE A 34 -5.59 -2.39 7.19
CA ILE A 34 -5.80 -2.29 5.75
C ILE A 34 -5.39 -3.62 5.10
N PHE A 35 -4.19 -4.12 5.44
CA PHE A 35 -3.67 -5.40 4.99
C PHE A 35 -2.99 -6.15 6.13
N THR A 36 -3.12 -7.48 6.09
CA THR A 36 -2.37 -8.41 6.94
C THR A 36 -1.73 -9.46 6.04
N PHE A 37 -0.47 -9.82 6.30
CA PHE A 37 0.25 -10.78 5.46
C PHE A 37 0.38 -12.11 6.21
N ASN A 38 -0.74 -12.69 6.61
CA ASN A 38 -0.83 -13.89 7.44
C ASN A 38 -1.41 -15.12 6.73
N SER A 39 -1.69 -15.01 5.43
CA SER A 39 -2.19 -16.14 4.63
C SER A 39 -1.85 -15.98 3.15
N LYS A 40 -1.85 -17.09 2.41
CA LYS A 40 -1.66 -17.08 0.96
C LYS A 40 -2.78 -16.34 0.21
N GLU A 41 -3.97 -16.24 0.79
CA GLU A 41 -5.10 -15.49 0.21
C GLU A 41 -4.83 -13.99 0.21
N GLU A 42 -4.09 -13.50 1.19
CA GLU A 42 -3.70 -12.08 1.24
C GLU A 42 -2.78 -11.69 0.08
N VAL A 43 -1.86 -12.59 -0.31
CA VAL A 43 -0.96 -12.35 -1.45
C VAL A 43 -1.74 -12.24 -2.76
N LYS A 44 -2.83 -12.96 -2.93
CA LYS A 44 -3.69 -12.89 -4.12
C LYS A 44 -4.36 -11.52 -4.32
N LYS A 45 -4.39 -10.69 -3.27
CA LYS A 45 -4.90 -9.32 -3.34
C LYS A 45 -3.91 -8.35 -4.00
N TRP A 46 -2.69 -8.82 -4.28
CA TRP A 46 -1.61 -8.03 -4.85
C TRP A 46 -1.24 -8.52 -6.25
N HIS A 47 -0.79 -7.64 -7.09
CA HIS A 47 -0.08 -7.94 -8.31
C HIS A 47 1.30 -7.30 -8.29
N LEU A 48 2.24 -7.97 -8.91
CA LEU A 48 3.60 -7.49 -9.07
C LEU A 48 3.73 -6.74 -10.38
N TYR A 49 4.60 -5.75 -10.42
CA TYR A 49 5.01 -5.05 -11.63
C TYR A 49 6.50 -4.70 -11.54
N SER A 50 7.13 -4.56 -12.68
CA SER A 50 8.54 -4.14 -12.77
C SER A 50 8.81 -3.54 -14.14
N ASP A 51 10.03 -3.02 -14.31
CA ASP A 51 10.50 -2.53 -15.60
C ASP A 51 10.57 -3.63 -16.68
N SER A 52 10.52 -4.90 -16.30
CA SER A 52 10.49 -6.03 -17.24
C SER A 52 9.30 -5.98 -18.21
N GLU A 53 8.18 -5.36 -17.82
CA GLU A 53 7.03 -5.13 -18.68
C GLU A 53 7.37 -4.20 -19.86
N TYR A 54 8.42 -3.43 -19.74
CA TYR A 54 8.88 -2.43 -20.71
C TYR A 54 10.27 -2.73 -21.28
N GLY A 55 10.79 -3.92 -21.05
CA GLY A 55 12.10 -4.36 -21.56
C GLY A 55 13.28 -4.15 -20.60
N GLY A 56 13.04 -3.83 -19.34
CA GLY A 56 14.03 -3.91 -18.27
C GLY A 56 14.29 -5.35 -17.82
N LEU A 57 15.25 -5.54 -16.93
CA LEU A 57 15.65 -6.86 -16.43
C LEU A 57 15.44 -7.03 -14.92
N SER A 58 14.70 -6.12 -14.27
CA SER A 58 14.34 -6.29 -12.88
C SER A 58 13.28 -7.38 -12.70
N SER A 59 13.33 -8.06 -11.55
CA SER A 59 12.38 -9.13 -11.21
C SER A 59 11.89 -9.01 -9.79
N ALA A 60 10.65 -9.44 -9.53
CA ALA A 60 10.04 -9.39 -8.21
C ALA A 60 9.22 -10.64 -7.91
N SER A 61 9.16 -10.99 -6.63
CA SER A 61 8.26 -12.01 -6.08
C SER A 61 7.58 -11.50 -4.80
N LEU A 62 6.40 -12.04 -4.51
CA LEU A 62 5.69 -11.83 -3.26
C LEU A 62 5.18 -13.17 -2.75
N GLU A 63 5.65 -13.60 -1.60
CA GLU A 63 5.35 -14.90 -1.02
C GLU A 63 4.98 -14.77 0.45
N ILE A 64 4.26 -15.76 0.98
CA ILE A 64 4.05 -15.91 2.42
C ILE A 64 5.07 -16.90 2.95
N MET A 65 5.84 -16.47 3.93
CA MET A 65 6.84 -17.29 4.61
C MET A 65 6.58 -17.36 6.12
N ASP A 66 6.90 -18.48 6.72
CA ASP A 66 6.92 -18.61 8.17
C ASP A 66 8.27 -18.05 8.70
N ALA A 67 8.18 -16.94 9.40
CA ALA A 67 9.34 -16.27 9.99
C ALA A 67 9.60 -16.70 11.44
N GLY A 68 9.10 -17.88 11.87
CA GLY A 68 9.29 -18.43 13.22
C GLY A 68 8.42 -17.74 14.31
N LYS A 69 7.78 -16.63 13.97
CA LYS A 69 6.80 -15.88 14.81
C LYS A 69 5.49 -15.64 14.05
N GLY A 70 5.12 -16.58 13.18
CA GLY A 70 3.95 -16.52 12.32
C GLY A 70 4.26 -16.09 10.89
N LEU A 71 3.24 -16.21 10.06
CA LEU A 71 3.33 -15.93 8.63
C LEU A 71 3.55 -14.46 8.34
N LYS A 72 4.39 -14.15 7.35
CA LYS A 72 4.71 -12.81 6.87
C LYS A 72 4.75 -12.78 5.36
N GLY A 73 4.40 -11.65 4.78
CA GLY A 73 4.66 -11.38 3.36
C GLY A 73 6.13 -11.06 3.15
N VAL A 74 6.71 -11.67 2.15
CA VAL A 74 8.08 -11.39 1.71
C VAL A 74 8.02 -10.87 0.28
N PHE A 75 8.26 -9.58 0.11
CA PHE A 75 8.43 -8.94 -1.18
C PHE A 75 9.92 -8.82 -1.47
N SER A 76 10.39 -9.51 -2.51
CA SER A 76 11.81 -9.61 -2.83
C SER A 76 12.04 -9.70 -4.34
N GLY A 77 13.27 -9.51 -4.76
CA GLY A 77 13.65 -9.60 -6.16
C GLY A 77 15.02 -9.01 -6.43
N ASN A 78 15.27 -8.68 -7.69
CA ASN A 78 16.49 -8.07 -8.15
C ASN A 78 16.19 -6.83 -9.00
N LEU A 79 16.87 -5.73 -8.71
CA LEU A 79 16.81 -4.49 -9.48
C LEU A 79 17.97 -4.47 -10.48
N SER A 80 17.67 -4.30 -11.76
CA SER A 80 18.66 -4.16 -12.82
C SER A 80 18.48 -2.83 -13.56
N LEU A 81 19.57 -2.14 -13.83
CA LEU A 81 19.55 -0.95 -14.68
C LEU A 81 19.65 -1.30 -16.17
N ASP A 82 19.94 -2.56 -16.48
CA ASP A 82 20.09 -3.04 -17.84
C ASP A 82 18.72 -3.19 -18.51
N VAL A 83 18.71 -2.97 -19.82
CA VAL A 83 17.54 -3.10 -20.69
C VAL A 83 17.84 -4.06 -21.84
N ILE A 84 16.82 -4.74 -22.33
CA ILE A 84 16.95 -5.66 -23.47
C ILE A 84 17.28 -4.84 -24.73
N PRO A 85 18.41 -5.11 -25.41
CA PRO A 85 18.75 -4.45 -26.66
C PRO A 85 17.66 -4.63 -27.71
N GLY A 86 17.25 -3.53 -28.36
CA GLY A 86 16.19 -3.57 -29.37
C GLY A 86 14.77 -3.71 -28.83
N SER A 87 14.56 -3.49 -27.54
CA SER A 87 13.23 -3.39 -26.95
C SER A 87 12.38 -2.37 -27.72
N LYS A 88 11.11 -2.71 -27.97
CA LYS A 88 10.14 -1.79 -28.59
C LYS A 88 9.82 -0.58 -27.73
N TRP A 89 10.11 -0.68 -26.43
CA TRP A 89 9.84 0.35 -25.45
C TRP A 89 11.11 1.16 -25.20
N ASN A 90 11.03 2.45 -25.43
CA ASN A 90 12.11 3.38 -25.05
C ASN A 90 11.86 3.81 -23.60
N ILE A 91 12.19 2.91 -22.65
CA ILE A 91 12.01 3.22 -21.23
C ILE A 91 13.01 4.28 -20.80
N SER A 92 12.50 5.34 -20.20
CA SER A 92 13.33 6.43 -19.65
C SER A 92 13.90 6.11 -18.28
N ARG A 93 13.36 5.10 -17.59
CA ARG A 93 13.81 4.65 -16.26
C ARG A 93 13.68 3.14 -16.16
N SER A 94 14.78 2.47 -15.83
CA SER A 94 14.84 1.05 -15.45
C SER A 94 15.17 0.90 -13.97
N GLY A 95 15.26 -0.31 -13.47
CA GLY A 95 15.65 -0.58 -12.08
C GLY A 95 14.52 -0.33 -11.09
N PHE A 96 13.28 -0.72 -11.41
CA PHE A 96 12.18 -0.65 -10.45
C PHE A 96 11.38 -1.95 -10.36
N CYS A 97 10.89 -2.21 -9.16
CA CYS A 97 9.93 -3.27 -8.86
C CYS A 97 8.87 -2.75 -7.89
N GLY A 98 7.66 -3.29 -8.00
CA GLY A 98 6.59 -2.93 -7.08
C GLY A 98 5.56 -4.05 -6.91
N MET A 99 4.81 -3.92 -5.83
CA MET A 99 3.60 -4.67 -5.59
C MET A 99 2.45 -3.68 -5.39
N ARG A 100 1.35 -3.87 -6.11
CA ARG A 100 0.16 -3.03 -6.05
C ARG A 100 -1.04 -3.88 -5.64
N SER A 101 -1.83 -3.39 -4.70
CA SER A 101 -3.09 -4.05 -4.35
C SER A 101 -4.06 -4.03 -5.52
N ARG A 102 -4.91 -5.04 -5.63
CA ARG A 102 -6.11 -4.92 -6.45
C ARG A 102 -6.95 -3.76 -5.93
N LYS A 103 -7.73 -3.12 -6.80
CA LYS A 103 -8.67 -2.10 -6.37
C LYS A 103 -9.62 -2.69 -5.33
N PHE A 104 -9.87 -1.92 -4.29
CA PHE A 104 -10.84 -2.32 -3.28
C PHE A 104 -12.25 -2.38 -3.87
N ASN A 105 -13.07 -3.26 -3.34
CA ASN A 105 -14.49 -3.24 -3.65
C ASN A 105 -15.16 -2.08 -2.88
N GLY A 106 -15.26 -0.93 -3.53
CA GLY A 106 -15.61 0.34 -2.92
C GLY A 106 -14.36 1.12 -2.48
N PHE A 107 -14.44 1.80 -1.35
CA PHE A 107 -13.37 2.66 -0.83
C PHE A 107 -12.95 2.19 0.57
N ILE A 108 -11.67 2.39 0.89
CA ILE A 108 -11.22 2.43 2.27
C ILE A 108 -11.25 3.90 2.70
N ASP A 109 -12.00 4.17 3.76
CA ASP A 109 -12.04 5.47 4.41
C ASP A 109 -10.89 5.55 5.42
N LEU A 110 -9.94 6.43 5.15
CA LEU A 110 -8.82 6.78 6.03
C LEU A 110 -8.99 8.16 6.67
N GLU A 111 -10.10 8.86 6.46
CA GLU A 111 -10.35 10.19 7.04
C GLU A 111 -10.27 10.20 8.58
N PRO A 112 -10.70 9.13 9.31
CA PRO A 112 -10.54 9.09 10.77
C PRO A 112 -9.09 8.90 11.24
N PHE A 113 -8.12 8.74 10.33
CA PHE A 113 -6.72 8.45 10.62
C PHE A 113 -5.83 9.56 10.05
N ASP A 114 -4.70 9.78 10.68
CA ASP A 114 -3.70 10.76 10.25
C ASP A 114 -2.42 10.12 9.72
N THR A 115 -2.26 8.81 9.88
CA THR A 115 -1.00 8.10 9.65
C THR A 115 -1.25 6.72 9.03
N VAL A 116 -0.48 6.37 8.01
CA VAL A 116 -0.31 4.98 7.58
C VAL A 116 0.86 4.38 8.32
N ALA A 117 0.65 3.24 8.97
CA ALA A 117 1.69 2.49 9.65
C ALA A 117 1.92 1.14 8.98
N MET A 118 3.19 0.75 8.87
CA MET A 118 3.61 -0.53 8.31
C MET A 118 4.58 -1.22 9.27
N LYS A 119 4.28 -2.46 9.67
CA LYS A 119 5.25 -3.27 10.42
C LYS A 119 6.08 -4.08 9.43
N ILE A 120 7.34 -3.72 9.30
CA ILE A 120 8.23 -4.14 8.23
C ILE A 120 9.63 -4.47 8.78
N LYS A 121 10.36 -5.29 8.02
CA LYS A 121 11.78 -5.58 8.22
C LYS A 121 12.44 -5.69 6.85
N GLY A 122 13.54 -5.02 6.62
CA GLY A 122 14.11 -4.97 5.29
C GLY A 122 15.62 -4.96 5.22
N ASP A 123 16.11 -4.35 4.17
CA ASP A 123 17.48 -4.46 3.67
C ASP A 123 18.25 -3.12 3.69
N GLY A 124 17.69 -2.09 4.32
CA GLY A 124 18.28 -0.75 4.39
C GLY A 124 17.98 0.11 3.16
N ARG A 125 17.14 -0.34 2.23
CA ARG A 125 16.68 0.46 1.10
C ARG A 125 15.58 1.42 1.49
N CYS A 126 15.39 2.45 0.67
CA CYS A 126 14.22 3.30 0.69
C CYS A 126 13.16 2.72 -0.26
N TYR A 127 11.96 2.51 0.25
CA TYR A 127 10.81 2.10 -0.52
C TYR A 127 9.87 3.29 -0.74
N ILE A 128 8.95 3.17 -1.66
CA ILE A 128 7.92 4.17 -1.94
C ILE A 128 6.57 3.55 -1.61
N SER A 129 5.90 4.13 -0.62
CA SER A 129 4.50 3.84 -0.34
C SER A 129 3.62 4.72 -1.20
N THR A 130 2.67 4.12 -1.91
CA THR A 130 1.71 4.85 -2.73
C THR A 130 0.29 4.58 -2.25
N ILE A 131 -0.49 5.63 -2.10
CA ILE A 131 -1.94 5.58 -1.92
C ILE A 131 -2.58 5.98 -3.24
N TYR A 132 -3.57 5.22 -3.68
CA TYR A 132 -4.39 5.56 -4.85
C TYR A 132 -5.75 6.02 -4.38
N THR A 133 -6.19 7.18 -4.85
CA THR A 133 -7.53 7.69 -4.61
C THR A 133 -8.32 7.77 -5.91
N GLU A 134 -9.65 7.78 -5.80
CA GLU A 134 -10.50 7.96 -6.96
C GLU A 134 -10.09 9.22 -7.75
N ASN A 135 -9.99 9.08 -9.07
CA ASN A 135 -9.75 10.21 -9.95
C ASN A 135 -11.06 11.01 -10.10
N TRP A 136 -11.10 12.20 -9.55
CA TRP A 136 -12.24 13.11 -9.64
C TRP A 136 -11.98 14.29 -10.59
N VAL A 137 -10.76 14.44 -11.09
CA VAL A 137 -10.48 15.33 -12.22
C VAL A 137 -10.72 14.51 -13.50
N ASN A 138 -11.98 14.44 -13.91
CA ASN A 138 -12.36 13.80 -15.16
C ASN A 138 -11.86 14.65 -16.35
N SER A 139 -10.60 14.50 -16.67
CA SER A 139 -10.11 14.90 -17.99
C SER A 139 -10.58 13.84 -18.99
N PRO A 140 -11.20 14.20 -20.11
CA PRO A 140 -11.61 13.24 -21.12
C PRO A 140 -10.45 12.34 -21.51
N GLY A 141 -10.59 11.01 -21.32
CA GLY A 141 -9.57 10.01 -21.63
C GLY A 141 -8.57 9.68 -20.52
N GLN A 142 -8.69 10.26 -19.31
CA GLN A 142 -7.91 9.84 -18.14
C GLN A 142 -8.75 8.94 -17.22
N GLU A 143 -8.49 7.64 -17.26
CA GLU A 143 -9.08 6.64 -16.37
C GLU A 143 -8.15 6.30 -15.18
N GLU A 144 -7.02 6.98 -15.05
CA GLU A 144 -6.02 6.68 -14.04
C GLU A 144 -6.43 7.26 -12.68
N ASP A 145 -6.28 6.45 -11.63
CA ASP A 145 -6.47 6.91 -10.25
C ASP A 145 -5.41 7.97 -9.89
N ASN A 146 -5.77 8.91 -9.01
CA ASN A 146 -4.77 9.82 -8.44
C ASN A 146 -3.79 9.02 -7.58
N SER A 147 -2.51 9.30 -7.70
CA SER A 147 -1.46 8.64 -6.92
C SER A 147 -0.74 9.62 -6.01
N TRP A 148 -0.53 9.19 -4.76
CA TRP A 148 0.09 9.95 -3.68
C TRP A 148 1.23 9.13 -3.13
N GLN A 149 2.44 9.67 -3.11
CA GLN A 149 3.63 8.92 -2.75
C GLN A 149 4.39 9.52 -1.57
N ALA A 150 4.89 8.63 -0.73
CA ALA A 150 5.80 8.97 0.36
C ALA A 150 6.94 7.95 0.45
N PHE A 151 8.12 8.41 0.87
CA PHE A 151 9.26 7.53 1.12
C PHE A 151 9.12 6.76 2.43
N VAL A 152 9.56 5.51 2.40
CA VAL A 152 9.63 4.62 3.57
C VAL A 152 11.04 4.05 3.67
N PHE A 153 11.83 4.55 4.61
CA PHE A 153 13.10 3.93 4.94
C PHE A 153 12.87 2.65 5.74
N VAL A 154 13.48 1.55 5.32
CA VAL A 154 13.34 0.25 5.97
C VAL A 154 14.67 -0.20 6.54
N PRO A 155 14.85 -0.13 7.88
CA PRO A 155 16.10 -0.53 8.53
C PRO A 155 16.47 -1.97 8.20
N LYS A 156 17.78 -2.22 8.09
CA LYS A 156 18.30 -3.55 7.81
C LYS A 156 18.10 -4.47 9.02
N ASP A 157 17.58 -5.68 8.74
CA ASP A 157 17.51 -6.82 9.66
C ASP A 157 16.72 -6.64 10.96
N ASN A 158 16.06 -5.51 11.17
CA ASN A 158 15.25 -5.25 12.36
C ASN A 158 13.78 -5.02 12.02
N TRP A 159 12.88 -5.57 12.83
CA TRP A 159 11.47 -5.22 12.75
C TRP A 159 11.26 -3.77 13.22
N TYR A 160 10.54 -3.03 12.41
CA TYR A 160 10.27 -1.62 12.60
C TYR A 160 8.83 -1.29 12.25
N ILE A 161 8.23 -0.34 12.94
CA ILE A 161 6.94 0.22 12.57
C ILE A 161 7.20 1.58 11.91
N ALA A 162 7.18 1.59 10.59
CA ALA A 162 7.21 2.83 9.83
C ALA A 162 5.88 3.55 10.01
N LYS A 163 5.90 4.79 10.45
CA LYS A 163 4.73 5.67 10.57
C LYS A 163 4.88 6.80 9.57
N ILE A 164 3.93 6.91 8.65
CA ILE A 164 3.94 7.88 7.56
C ILE A 164 2.69 8.74 7.71
N PRO A 165 2.80 9.97 8.19
CA PRO A 165 1.68 10.90 8.23
C PRO A 165 1.07 11.09 6.84
N LEU A 166 -0.26 11.14 6.74
CA LEU A 166 -0.94 11.30 5.46
C LEU A 166 -0.52 12.60 4.73
N VAL A 167 -0.20 13.65 5.48
CA VAL A 167 0.31 14.92 4.95
C VAL A 167 1.67 14.83 4.26
N GLN A 168 2.41 13.72 4.45
CA GLN A 168 3.70 13.49 3.77
C GLN A 168 3.54 12.85 2.39
N TYR A 169 2.34 12.40 2.04
CA TYR A 169 2.07 11.85 0.73
C TYR A 169 1.88 12.98 -0.29
N LEU A 170 2.80 13.09 -1.22
CA LEU A 170 2.79 14.09 -2.28
C LEU A 170 2.06 13.58 -3.52
N PRO A 171 1.31 14.44 -4.23
CA PRO A 171 0.67 14.07 -5.48
C PRO A 171 1.72 13.74 -6.54
N THR A 172 1.51 12.65 -7.27
CA THR A 172 2.45 12.19 -8.31
C THR A 172 1.72 11.77 -9.59
N TRP A 173 2.42 11.91 -10.70
CA TRP A 173 2.00 11.39 -11.99
C TRP A 173 3.17 10.66 -12.64
N ARG A 174 2.95 9.39 -13.00
CA ARG A 174 3.99 8.51 -13.57
C ARG A 174 5.31 8.52 -12.75
N GLY A 175 5.17 8.53 -11.43
CA GLY A 175 6.30 8.49 -10.50
C GLY A 175 7.07 9.80 -10.32
N SER A 176 6.59 10.90 -10.89
CA SER A 176 7.13 12.24 -10.67
C SER A 176 6.18 13.07 -9.82
N VAL A 177 6.72 13.76 -8.81
CA VAL A 177 5.92 14.70 -8.00
C VAL A 177 5.42 15.81 -8.91
N ILE A 178 4.13 16.12 -8.81
CA ILE A 178 3.52 17.24 -9.52
C ILE A 178 3.36 18.42 -8.58
N ASP A 179 3.69 19.59 -9.09
CA ASP A 179 3.44 20.86 -8.41
C ASP A 179 1.98 21.25 -8.63
N ALA A 180 1.11 20.71 -7.77
CA ALA A 180 -0.31 21.00 -7.80
C ALA A 180 -0.79 21.24 -6.36
N GLU A 181 -1.54 22.31 -6.17
CA GLU A 181 -2.30 22.56 -4.95
C GLU A 181 -3.49 21.59 -4.85
N MET A 182 -3.16 20.31 -4.67
CA MET A 182 -4.14 19.24 -4.52
C MET A 182 -3.99 18.61 -3.15
N GLU A 183 -5.11 18.43 -2.48
CA GLU A 183 -5.17 17.67 -1.24
C GLU A 183 -5.65 16.25 -1.52
N MET A 184 -5.03 15.29 -0.84
CA MET A 184 -5.48 13.90 -0.89
C MET A 184 -6.84 13.77 -0.22
N ASN A 185 -7.79 13.12 -0.89
CA ASN A 185 -9.05 12.73 -0.25
C ASN A 185 -8.90 11.37 0.44
N PRO A 186 -8.65 11.32 1.75
CA PRO A 186 -8.39 10.08 2.47
C PRO A 186 -9.63 9.18 2.60
N SER A 187 -10.85 9.72 2.41
CA SER A 187 -12.08 8.92 2.47
C SER A 187 -12.31 8.05 1.21
N ARG A 188 -11.56 8.30 0.13
CA ARG A 188 -11.77 7.70 -1.19
C ARG A 188 -10.57 6.88 -1.68
N VAL A 189 -9.94 6.13 -0.78
CA VAL A 189 -8.79 5.28 -1.12
C VAL A 189 -9.26 4.03 -1.85
N VAL A 190 -8.74 3.81 -3.07
CA VAL A 190 -9.09 2.67 -3.95
C VAL A 190 -8.03 1.58 -3.99
N GLY A 191 -6.82 1.86 -3.48
CA GLY A 191 -5.73 0.88 -3.45
C GLY A 191 -4.44 1.46 -2.90
N MET A 192 -3.44 0.59 -2.74
CA MET A 192 -2.11 0.96 -2.27
C MET A 192 -1.03 0.20 -3.04
N SER A 193 0.18 0.73 -3.06
CA SER A 193 1.36 -0.02 -3.52
C SER A 193 2.59 0.25 -2.67
N LEU A 194 3.53 -0.68 -2.76
CA LEU A 194 4.88 -0.54 -2.24
C LEU A 194 5.85 -0.85 -3.38
N SER A 195 6.78 0.06 -3.64
CA SER A 195 7.77 -0.11 -4.70
C SER A 195 9.17 0.25 -4.23
N VAL A 196 10.16 -0.19 -4.99
CA VAL A 196 11.57 0.07 -4.76
C VAL A 196 12.25 0.37 -6.07
N ASN A 197 13.17 1.35 -6.05
CA ASN A 197 13.95 1.75 -7.20
C ASN A 197 15.45 1.55 -6.93
N ALA A 198 16.20 1.24 -7.98
CA ALA A 198 17.66 1.18 -7.91
C ALA A 198 18.27 2.56 -7.68
N GLU A 199 17.64 3.61 -8.21
CA GLU A 199 18.11 4.98 -8.12
C GLU A 199 17.18 5.85 -7.27
N GLY A 200 17.74 6.86 -6.63
CA GLY A 200 17.00 7.78 -5.77
C GLY A 200 16.78 7.25 -4.35
N GLY A 201 15.83 7.84 -3.64
CA GLY A 201 15.51 7.52 -2.26
C GLY A 201 16.03 8.55 -1.27
N MET A 202 16.04 8.19 0.00
CA MET A 202 16.49 9.07 1.09
C MET A 202 18.00 8.99 1.31
N PRO A 203 18.66 10.07 1.73
CA PRO A 203 20.07 10.03 2.12
C PRO A 203 20.35 8.96 3.17
N GLY A 204 21.40 8.17 2.99
CA GLY A 204 21.79 7.08 3.88
C GLY A 204 21.09 5.75 3.62
N ALA A 205 20.09 5.70 2.75
CA ALA A 205 19.51 4.44 2.31
C ALA A 205 20.43 3.72 1.31
N ARG A 206 20.37 2.37 1.32
CA ARG A 206 21.03 1.56 0.31
C ARG A 206 20.42 1.84 -1.06
N THR A 207 21.23 2.14 -2.05
CA THR A 207 20.85 2.41 -3.44
C THR A 207 21.61 1.48 -4.40
N GLY A 208 21.34 1.61 -5.68
CA GLY A 208 21.95 0.83 -6.74
C GLY A 208 21.20 -0.45 -7.10
N PRO A 209 21.57 -1.08 -8.23
CA PRO A 209 21.03 -2.35 -8.66
C PRO A 209 21.38 -3.49 -7.68
N GLY A 210 20.78 -4.64 -7.87
CA GLY A 210 20.96 -5.85 -7.06
C GLY A 210 19.74 -6.21 -6.23
N ASP A 211 19.91 -7.22 -5.38
CA ASP A 211 18.82 -7.82 -4.64
C ASP A 211 18.15 -6.85 -3.66
N PHE A 212 16.85 -7.02 -3.51
CA PHE A 212 16.07 -6.35 -2.47
C PHE A 212 15.19 -7.36 -1.74
N LYS A 213 14.90 -7.08 -0.48
CA LYS A 213 13.99 -7.90 0.33
C LYS A 213 13.38 -7.09 1.46
N ILE A 214 12.05 -7.15 1.56
CA ILE A 214 11.28 -6.62 2.69
C ILE A 214 10.29 -7.66 3.19
N GLU A 215 10.26 -7.88 4.49
CA GLU A 215 9.27 -8.69 5.20
C GLU A 215 8.18 -7.75 5.73
N ILE A 216 6.91 -8.10 5.53
CA ILE A 216 5.76 -7.27 5.89
C ILE A 216 4.81 -8.09 6.75
N ASP A 217 4.48 -7.57 7.94
CA ASP A 217 3.49 -8.16 8.85
C ASP A 217 2.09 -7.61 8.55
N TRP A 218 1.95 -6.28 8.61
CA TRP A 218 0.68 -5.60 8.38
C TRP A 218 0.86 -4.15 7.92
N ILE A 219 -0.23 -3.62 7.36
CA ILE A 219 -0.41 -2.20 7.04
C ILE A 219 -1.70 -1.73 7.71
N LYS A 220 -1.65 -0.61 8.42
CA LYS A 220 -2.77 -0.03 9.19
C LYS A 220 -2.91 1.47 8.95
N GLY A 221 -4.13 1.98 9.07
CA GLY A 221 -4.38 3.38 9.40
C GLY A 221 -4.30 3.55 10.93
N LEU A 222 -3.64 4.60 11.39
CA LEU A 222 -3.56 4.99 12.79
C LEU A 222 -4.05 6.41 12.97
N ARG A 223 -4.71 6.67 14.09
CA ARG A 223 -4.95 8.00 14.63
C ARG A 223 -3.94 8.23 15.75
N THR A 224 -3.01 9.18 15.54
CA THR A 224 -1.90 9.47 16.46
C THR A 224 -2.11 10.75 17.26
N GLN A 225 -3.11 11.56 16.87
CA GLN A 225 -3.51 12.81 17.55
C GLN A 225 -4.90 12.71 18.15
#